data_d837613b6693ccd93906092512e3c4f6
#
_entry.id   d837613b6693ccd93906092512e3c4f6
#
_cell.length_a   1.000
_cell.length_b   1.000
_cell.length_c   1.000
_cell.angle_alpha   90.00
_cell.angle_beta   90.00
_cell.angle_gamma   90.00
#
_symmetry.space_group_name_H-M   'P 1'
#
loop_
_entity.id
_entity.type
_entity.pdbx_description
1 polymer ?
#
loop_
_entity_poly.entity_id
_entity_poly.type
_entity_poly.pdbx_seq_one_letter_code
_entity_poly.pdbx_strand_id
1 'polypeptide(L)'
;MSPGKLTLSRGHKLTIINSKRYIFSAAFAALTALAAPTAATAAVEQSQCGEVTITQMNWDSAAIVTAVSKFLMEQGYGCDVTAVPSDTTPAITSLSENNEPDIVTELWVNSTGDVYKKLKADGNIVELTSVLDPGGVEGWWLPTYLVEAHPELATIEGVMANPELVGGMFNNCPDGWGCRIVNDNMIRAFNLEESGIKVFNHGSGQTLATSMAAAYQSEEPWFGYYWGPTTPMGKFAMTSIDLGEYDKDIHQANQNADTPNPKASSFPAAPIVTVVTKDFMKANPEIAELMSNVTFKTSTMSQLLSWKDANNASSEEAAVYFLKNNQDAWSGWINEAATEKLSALLK
;
A
#
# COMPACT_ATOMS: atom_id res chain seq x y z
N MET A 1 -34.20 43.70 -6.13
CA MET A 1 -33.89 44.29 -7.46
C MET A 1 -33.73 43.16 -8.44
N SER A 2 -34.47 43.25 -9.52
CA SER A 2 -34.86 42.20 -10.48
C SER A 2 -33.80 41.65 -11.40
N PRO A 3 -34.04 40.54 -12.09
CA PRO A 3 -33.07 39.70 -12.80
C PRO A 3 -32.94 40.12 -14.28
N GLY A 4 -31.78 39.89 -14.85
CA GLY A 4 -31.49 40.07 -16.27
C GLY A 4 -31.58 38.76 -17.05
N LYS A 5 -32.61 38.66 -17.88
CA LYS A 5 -32.76 37.68 -18.95
C LYS A 5 -31.80 38.00 -20.11
N LEU A 6 -31.18 36.98 -20.69
CA LEU A 6 -30.62 37.08 -22.04
C LEU A 6 -31.15 35.94 -22.93
N THR A 7 -31.57 36.37 -24.09
CA THR A 7 -32.37 35.75 -25.11
C THR A 7 -31.57 34.89 -26.10
N LEU A 8 -32.23 33.86 -26.62
CA LEU A 8 -31.84 33.05 -27.77
C LEU A 8 -31.83 33.83 -29.11
N SER A 9 -30.95 33.47 -30.03
CA SER A 9 -31.08 33.73 -31.48
C SER A 9 -30.51 32.57 -32.29
N ARG A 10 -31.37 31.78 -32.91
CA ARG A 10 -31.60 31.45 -34.35
C ARG A 10 -30.29 31.49 -35.19
N GLY A 11 -29.84 30.45 -35.89
CA GLY A 11 -30.52 29.57 -36.83
C GLY A 11 -29.94 29.81 -38.22
N HIS A 12 -29.20 28.85 -38.81
CA HIS A 12 -28.93 28.90 -40.27
C HIS A 12 -29.13 27.51 -40.91
N LYS A 13 -29.75 27.61 -42.06
CA LYS A 13 -30.40 26.56 -42.83
C LYS A 13 -29.41 25.70 -43.63
N LEU A 14 -29.80 24.45 -43.79
CA LEU A 14 -29.33 23.54 -44.86
C LEU A 14 -29.60 24.14 -46.26
N THR A 15 -28.64 23.94 -47.14
CA THR A 15 -28.87 24.00 -48.58
C THR A 15 -28.41 22.71 -49.25
N ILE A 16 -29.43 22.00 -49.78
CA ILE A 16 -29.24 20.82 -50.61
C ILE A 16 -29.03 21.32 -52.04
N ILE A 17 -27.98 20.87 -52.70
CA ILE A 17 -27.81 21.04 -54.16
C ILE A 17 -27.79 19.67 -54.80
N ASN A 18 -28.85 19.44 -55.58
CA ASN A 18 -29.05 18.31 -56.47
C ASN A 18 -28.59 18.70 -57.90
N SER A 19 -27.73 17.94 -58.55
CA SER A 19 -27.75 17.90 -60.03
C SER A 19 -27.01 16.71 -60.61
N LYS A 20 -27.79 15.83 -61.18
CA LYS A 20 -27.83 15.34 -62.58
C LYS A 20 -26.67 14.48 -63.09
N ARG A 21 -27.13 13.29 -63.44
CA ARG A 21 -26.54 12.22 -64.24
C ARG A 21 -25.96 12.71 -65.56
N TYR A 22 -24.81 12.11 -65.97
CA TYR A 22 -24.50 11.78 -67.35
C TYR A 22 -23.90 10.38 -67.41
N ILE A 23 -24.49 9.54 -68.28
CA ILE A 23 -24.09 8.23 -68.67
C ILE A 23 -23.12 8.37 -69.88
N PHE A 24 -21.96 7.77 -69.84
CA PHE A 24 -21.25 7.35 -71.06
C PHE A 24 -20.53 6.05 -70.80
N SER A 25 -20.91 5.06 -71.60
CA SER A 25 -20.27 3.75 -71.66
C SER A 25 -19.03 3.80 -72.56
N ALA A 26 -17.94 3.18 -72.16
CA ALA A 26 -16.97 2.56 -73.04
C ALA A 26 -16.11 1.56 -72.30
N ALA A 27 -16.11 0.32 -72.73
CA ALA A 27 -15.31 -0.78 -72.20
C ALA A 27 -13.85 -0.65 -72.64
N PHE A 28 -12.93 -0.94 -71.70
CA PHE A 28 -11.64 -1.49 -72.01
C PHE A 28 -11.13 -2.35 -70.86
N ALA A 29 -10.92 -3.62 -71.10
CA ALA A 29 -10.37 -4.58 -70.17
C ALA A 29 -8.86 -4.36 -70.09
N ALA A 30 -8.36 -4.09 -68.88
CA ALA A 30 -6.95 -4.29 -68.54
C ALA A 30 -6.91 -4.89 -67.14
N LEU A 31 -6.52 -6.15 -67.06
CA LEU A 31 -6.14 -6.83 -65.82
C LEU A 31 -4.88 -6.14 -65.25
N THR A 32 -5.06 -5.33 -64.24
CA THR A 32 -3.97 -4.98 -63.33
C THR A 32 -4.34 -5.56 -61.96
N ALA A 33 -3.57 -6.58 -61.56
CA ALA A 33 -3.60 -7.13 -60.22
C ALA A 33 -3.17 -6.02 -59.25
N LEU A 34 -4.14 -5.34 -58.62
CA LEU A 34 -3.87 -4.50 -57.44
C LEU A 34 -3.63 -5.44 -56.25
N ALA A 35 -2.36 -5.59 -55.88
CA ALA A 35 -2.02 -6.04 -54.54
C ALA A 35 -2.59 -5.03 -53.53
N ALA A 36 -3.71 -5.37 -52.88
CA ALA A 36 -4.19 -4.65 -51.76
C ALA A 36 -3.13 -4.74 -50.62
N PRO A 37 -2.71 -3.62 -50.03
CA PRO A 37 -1.95 -3.70 -48.80
C PRO A 37 -2.86 -4.36 -47.74
N THR A 38 -2.51 -5.57 -47.33
CA THR A 38 -3.05 -6.16 -46.11
C THR A 38 -2.59 -5.24 -45.01
N ALA A 39 -3.48 -4.37 -44.49
CA ALA A 39 -3.30 -3.73 -43.23
C ALA A 39 -3.17 -4.87 -42.19
N ALA A 40 -1.94 -5.14 -41.79
CA ALA A 40 -1.71 -5.94 -40.61
C ALA A 40 -2.35 -5.15 -39.46
N THR A 41 -3.60 -5.52 -39.09
CA THR A 41 -4.13 -5.19 -37.77
C THR A 41 -3.15 -5.83 -36.81
N ALA A 42 -2.36 -4.97 -36.11
CA ALA A 42 -1.64 -5.42 -34.96
C ALA A 42 -2.72 -6.03 -34.05
N ALA A 43 -2.73 -7.35 -33.92
CA ALA A 43 -3.50 -8.03 -32.90
C ALA A 43 -2.99 -7.41 -31.60
N VAL A 44 -3.86 -6.73 -30.86
CA VAL A 44 -3.61 -6.39 -29.47
C VAL A 44 -3.38 -7.76 -28.83
N GLU A 45 -2.13 -8.03 -28.45
CA GLU A 45 -1.76 -9.26 -27.78
C GLU A 45 -2.58 -9.28 -26.49
N GLN A 46 -3.61 -10.14 -26.44
CA GLN A 46 -4.49 -10.25 -25.29
C GLN A 46 -3.62 -10.68 -24.12
N SER A 47 -3.64 -9.94 -23.02
CA SER A 47 -2.82 -10.25 -21.85
C SER A 47 -3.03 -11.71 -21.44
N GLN A 48 -1.95 -12.45 -21.19
CA GLN A 48 -2.04 -13.90 -20.92
C GLN A 48 -2.73 -14.20 -19.60
N CYS A 49 -2.72 -13.26 -18.63
CA CYS A 49 -3.37 -13.45 -17.33
C CYS A 49 -4.61 -12.55 -17.12
N GLY A 50 -5.02 -11.74 -18.09
CA GLY A 50 -6.20 -10.88 -18.01
C GLY A 50 -6.02 -9.70 -17.03
N GLU A 51 -7.16 -9.21 -16.55
CA GLU A 51 -7.21 -8.12 -15.56
C GLU A 51 -6.89 -8.66 -14.17
N VAL A 52 -6.09 -7.91 -13.41
CA VAL A 52 -5.68 -8.23 -12.04
C VAL A 52 -5.78 -6.98 -11.18
N THR A 53 -6.40 -7.08 -10.01
CA THR A 53 -6.46 -6.02 -9.03
C THR A 53 -5.54 -6.30 -7.84
N ILE A 54 -4.73 -5.31 -7.44
CA ILE A 54 -3.82 -5.41 -6.30
C ILE A 54 -3.96 -4.17 -5.42
N THR A 55 -3.96 -4.33 -4.09
CA THR A 55 -3.97 -3.17 -3.19
C THR A 55 -2.73 -2.31 -3.36
N GLN A 56 -2.92 -1.00 -3.24
CA GLN A 56 -1.87 -0.02 -2.98
C GLN A 56 -2.19 0.66 -1.66
N MET A 57 -1.57 0.18 -0.59
CA MET A 57 -1.70 0.82 0.72
C MET A 57 -0.99 2.17 0.73
N ASN A 58 -1.42 3.08 1.58
CA ASN A 58 -0.98 4.49 1.57
C ASN A 58 0.31 4.77 2.37
N TRP A 59 1.21 3.79 2.46
CA TRP A 59 2.56 3.97 3.01
C TRP A 59 3.64 3.45 2.05
N ASP A 60 4.84 4.01 2.18
CA ASP A 60 5.89 3.91 1.17
C ASP A 60 6.36 2.48 0.86
N SER A 61 6.53 1.62 1.88
CA SER A 61 6.98 0.23 1.64
C SER A 61 5.96 -0.56 0.84
N ALA A 62 4.67 -0.44 1.18
CA ALA A 62 3.60 -1.09 0.44
C ALA A 62 3.47 -0.57 -0.99
N ALA A 63 3.62 0.75 -1.20
CA ALA A 63 3.60 1.32 -2.53
C ALA A 63 4.75 0.79 -3.40
N ILE A 64 5.95 0.58 -2.81
CA ILE A 64 7.08 -0.04 -3.51
C ILE A 64 6.79 -1.51 -3.83
N VAL A 65 6.28 -2.30 -2.86
CA VAL A 65 5.91 -3.71 -3.08
C VAL A 65 4.88 -3.83 -4.20
N THR A 66 3.84 -2.98 -4.16
CA THR A 66 2.81 -2.95 -5.20
C THR A 66 3.39 -2.59 -6.57
N ALA A 67 4.26 -1.57 -6.64
CA ALA A 67 4.89 -1.14 -7.89
C ALA A 67 5.80 -2.23 -8.47
N VAL A 68 6.60 -2.93 -7.65
CA VAL A 68 7.42 -4.07 -8.08
C VAL A 68 6.54 -5.21 -8.58
N SER A 69 5.53 -5.61 -7.81
CA SER A 69 4.61 -6.69 -8.16
C SER A 69 3.88 -6.40 -9.47
N LYS A 70 3.33 -5.19 -9.61
CA LYS A 70 2.68 -4.71 -10.84
C LYS A 70 3.63 -4.78 -12.03
N PHE A 71 4.85 -4.26 -11.90
CA PHE A 71 5.84 -4.29 -12.97
C PHE A 71 6.15 -5.72 -13.41
N LEU A 72 6.36 -6.64 -12.45
CA LEU A 72 6.62 -8.04 -12.76
C LEU A 72 5.44 -8.71 -13.47
N MET A 73 4.21 -8.49 -12.98
CA MET A 73 2.99 -9.04 -13.61
C MET A 73 2.77 -8.49 -15.03
N GLU A 74 2.90 -7.18 -15.23
CA GLU A 74 2.68 -6.56 -16.54
C GLU A 74 3.77 -6.92 -17.54
N GLN A 75 5.04 -6.72 -17.17
CA GLN A 75 6.15 -6.86 -18.12
C GLN A 75 6.61 -8.31 -18.27
N GLY A 76 6.50 -9.12 -17.23
CA GLY A 76 6.87 -10.53 -17.25
C GLY A 76 5.78 -11.42 -17.82
N TYR A 77 4.54 -11.23 -17.37
CA TYR A 77 3.42 -12.14 -17.62
C TYR A 77 2.35 -11.57 -18.56
N GLY A 78 2.39 -10.27 -18.86
CA GLY A 78 1.44 -9.61 -19.77
C GLY A 78 0.05 -9.44 -19.15
N CYS A 79 -0.04 -9.24 -17.83
CA CYS A 79 -1.29 -8.92 -17.15
C CYS A 79 -1.68 -7.45 -17.39
N ASP A 80 -2.96 -7.14 -17.23
CA ASP A 80 -3.48 -5.77 -17.08
C ASP A 80 -3.74 -5.51 -15.60
N VAL A 81 -2.83 -4.76 -14.93
CA VAL A 81 -2.85 -4.64 -13.46
C VAL A 81 -3.35 -3.29 -13.01
N THR A 82 -4.43 -3.29 -12.24
CA THR A 82 -4.96 -2.11 -11.56
C THR A 82 -4.54 -2.08 -10.09
N ALA A 83 -3.79 -1.06 -9.70
CA ALA A 83 -3.49 -0.79 -8.29
C ALA A 83 -4.69 -0.07 -7.65
N VAL A 84 -5.24 -0.66 -6.60
CA VAL A 84 -6.43 -0.17 -5.89
C VAL A 84 -5.98 0.55 -4.61
N PRO A 85 -6.10 1.88 -4.53
CA PRO A 85 -5.76 2.62 -3.31
C PRO A 85 -6.59 2.10 -2.13
N SER A 86 -5.91 1.80 -1.02
CA SER A 86 -6.57 1.25 0.17
C SER A 86 -5.76 1.53 1.44
N ASP A 87 -6.36 1.18 2.56
CA ASP A 87 -5.78 1.07 3.89
C ASP A 87 -6.10 -0.31 4.47
N THR A 88 -5.52 -0.68 5.61
CA THR A 88 -5.70 -2.01 6.21
C THR A 88 -7.16 -2.35 6.41
N THR A 89 -7.93 -1.48 7.07
CA THR A 89 -9.35 -1.73 7.39
C THR A 89 -10.23 -1.78 6.14
N PRO A 90 -10.19 -0.83 5.19
CA PRO A 90 -10.93 -0.93 3.94
C PRO A 90 -10.58 -2.16 3.12
N ALA A 91 -9.29 -2.54 3.02
CA ALA A 91 -8.87 -3.71 2.25
C ALA A 91 -9.46 -5.02 2.80
N ILE A 92 -9.37 -5.23 4.13
CA ILE A 92 -9.89 -6.45 4.75
C ILE A 92 -11.43 -6.50 4.71
N THR A 93 -12.09 -5.35 4.81
CA THR A 93 -13.55 -5.23 4.68
C THR A 93 -13.99 -5.57 3.26
N SER A 94 -13.32 -5.03 2.24
CA SER A 94 -13.63 -5.32 0.84
C SER A 94 -13.42 -6.80 0.49
N LEU A 95 -12.35 -7.42 0.98
CA LEU A 95 -12.17 -8.87 0.86
C LEU A 95 -13.35 -9.65 1.46
N SER A 96 -13.86 -9.21 2.62
CA SER A 96 -14.94 -9.88 3.32
C SER A 96 -16.31 -9.72 2.64
N GLU A 97 -16.59 -8.54 2.08
CA GLU A 97 -17.90 -8.18 1.54
C GLU A 97 -18.01 -8.43 0.05
N ASN A 98 -16.91 -8.18 -0.69
CA ASN A 98 -16.92 -8.15 -2.15
C ASN A 98 -16.01 -9.22 -2.78
N ASN A 99 -15.17 -9.91 -2.00
CA ASN A 99 -14.13 -10.82 -2.51
C ASN A 99 -13.14 -10.08 -3.45
N GLU A 100 -12.85 -8.81 -3.15
CA GLU A 100 -11.98 -7.91 -3.92
C GLU A 100 -11.10 -7.07 -2.98
N PRO A 101 -9.92 -6.65 -3.44
CA PRO A 101 -9.28 -6.96 -4.73
C PRO A 101 -8.71 -8.38 -4.77
N ASP A 102 -8.22 -8.81 -5.96
CA ASP A 102 -7.63 -10.15 -6.16
C ASP A 102 -6.45 -10.43 -5.24
N ILE A 103 -5.59 -9.42 -5.07
CA ILE A 103 -4.34 -9.49 -4.31
C ILE A 103 -4.33 -8.37 -3.26
N VAL A 104 -4.11 -8.74 -2.00
CA VAL A 104 -3.80 -7.79 -0.92
C VAL A 104 -2.38 -8.07 -0.45
N THR A 105 -1.47 -7.13 -0.73
CA THR A 105 -0.08 -7.22 -0.31
C THR A 105 0.23 -6.25 0.83
N GLU A 106 1.31 -6.56 1.57
CA GLU A 106 1.73 -5.84 2.78
C GLU A 106 0.60 -5.68 3.82
N LEU A 107 -0.13 -6.78 4.03
CA LEU A 107 -1.17 -6.85 5.06
C LEU A 107 -0.53 -7.14 6.43
N TRP A 108 -0.66 -6.19 7.34
CA TRP A 108 -0.19 -6.25 8.73
C TRP A 108 -1.21 -7.01 9.59
N VAL A 109 -1.03 -8.32 9.72
CA VAL A 109 -2.05 -9.21 10.31
C VAL A 109 -2.31 -8.99 11.79
N ASN A 110 -1.39 -8.33 12.50
CA ASN A 110 -1.56 -7.94 13.91
C ASN A 110 -2.59 -6.84 14.13
N SER A 111 -3.13 -6.27 13.05
CA SER A 111 -4.02 -5.11 13.06
C SER A 111 -5.28 -5.31 12.21
N THR A 112 -5.66 -6.57 11.92
CA THR A 112 -6.79 -6.91 11.03
C THR A 112 -8.04 -7.39 11.76
N GLY A 113 -7.98 -7.49 13.08
CA GLY A 113 -9.07 -8.05 13.88
C GLY A 113 -9.34 -9.53 13.60
N ASP A 114 -10.58 -9.94 13.82
CA ASP A 114 -11.02 -11.30 13.58
C ASP A 114 -11.37 -11.58 12.11
N VAL A 115 -11.52 -10.51 11.29
CA VAL A 115 -11.96 -10.64 9.89
C VAL A 115 -10.95 -11.46 9.08
N TYR A 116 -9.66 -11.15 9.18
CA TYR A 116 -8.61 -11.91 8.51
C TYR A 116 -8.62 -13.40 8.89
N LYS A 117 -8.71 -13.69 10.19
CA LYS A 117 -8.74 -15.07 10.67
C LYS A 117 -9.96 -15.82 10.14
N LYS A 118 -11.11 -15.17 10.13
CA LYS A 118 -12.35 -15.72 9.61
C LYS A 118 -12.24 -16.00 8.11
N LEU A 119 -11.80 -15.05 7.30
CA LEU A 119 -11.61 -15.22 5.87
C LEU A 119 -10.67 -16.39 5.54
N LYS A 120 -9.58 -16.52 6.30
CA LYS A 120 -8.61 -17.62 6.15
C LYS A 120 -9.22 -18.96 6.56
N ALA A 121 -9.95 -19.03 7.68
CA ALA A 121 -10.60 -20.24 8.16
C ALA A 121 -11.73 -20.73 7.24
N ASP A 122 -12.49 -19.79 6.66
CA ASP A 122 -13.56 -20.07 5.69
C ASP A 122 -12.98 -20.43 4.29
N GLY A 123 -11.67 -20.27 4.10
CA GLY A 123 -10.97 -20.53 2.84
C GLY A 123 -11.34 -19.55 1.72
N ASN A 124 -11.77 -18.34 2.06
CA ASN A 124 -12.07 -17.29 1.10
C ASN A 124 -10.80 -16.61 0.58
N ILE A 125 -9.76 -16.56 1.40
CA ILE A 125 -8.44 -16.09 1.05
C ILE A 125 -7.38 -17.16 1.27
N VAL A 126 -6.28 -17.03 0.53
CA VAL A 126 -5.08 -17.86 0.69
C VAL A 126 -3.92 -16.94 1.03
N GLU A 127 -3.27 -17.18 2.17
CA GLU A 127 -2.03 -16.53 2.53
C GLU A 127 -0.89 -17.17 1.73
N LEU A 128 -0.15 -16.36 0.99
CA LEU A 128 0.90 -16.83 0.08
C LEU A 128 2.29 -16.81 0.73
N THR A 129 2.69 -15.66 1.24
CA THR A 129 4.05 -15.47 1.76
C THR A 129 4.12 -14.32 2.76
N SER A 130 5.19 -14.31 3.56
CA SER A 130 5.64 -13.12 4.27
C SER A 130 6.34 -12.19 3.27
N VAL A 131 5.74 -11.05 2.96
CA VAL A 131 6.26 -10.12 1.95
C VAL A 131 7.45 -9.31 2.47
N LEU A 132 7.59 -9.16 3.79
CA LEU A 132 8.77 -8.61 4.46
C LEU A 132 9.34 -9.66 5.43
N ASP A 133 10.61 -9.99 5.32
CA ASP A 133 11.31 -10.97 6.14
C ASP A 133 12.43 -10.31 6.95
N PRO A 134 12.46 -10.43 8.28
CA PRO A 134 11.63 -11.27 9.16
C PRO A 134 10.29 -10.67 9.56
N GLY A 135 9.81 -9.58 8.98
CA GLY A 135 8.61 -8.87 9.32
C GLY A 135 8.89 -7.43 9.74
N GLY A 136 7.90 -6.78 10.33
CA GLY A 136 7.98 -5.41 10.84
C GLY A 136 8.06 -5.33 12.36
N VAL A 137 8.29 -4.11 12.82
CA VAL A 137 8.20 -3.75 14.24
C VAL A 137 7.15 -2.66 14.40
N GLU A 138 6.40 -2.72 15.48
CA GLU A 138 5.42 -1.71 15.86
C GLU A 138 5.64 -1.34 17.32
N GLY A 139 5.28 -0.13 17.70
CA GLY A 139 5.39 0.27 19.10
C GLY A 139 5.06 1.74 19.32
N TRP A 140 5.20 2.14 20.58
CA TRP A 140 5.19 3.53 20.98
C TRP A 140 6.63 3.99 21.20
N TRP A 141 6.97 5.14 20.66
CA TRP A 141 8.35 5.56 20.52
C TRP A 141 8.58 6.96 21.05
N LEU A 142 9.81 7.19 21.53
CA LEU A 142 10.37 8.48 21.87
C LEU A 142 11.69 8.69 21.10
N PRO A 143 12.08 9.94 20.82
CA PRO A 143 13.46 10.23 20.39
C PRO A 143 14.48 9.71 21.42
N THR A 144 15.52 9.06 20.95
CA THR A 144 16.53 8.44 21.83
C THR A 144 17.19 9.47 22.73
N TYR A 145 17.47 10.68 22.22
CA TYR A 145 18.04 11.76 23.03
C TYR A 145 17.17 12.12 24.25
N LEU A 146 15.84 11.97 24.15
CA LEU A 146 14.94 12.26 25.26
C LEU A 146 15.03 11.16 26.33
N VAL A 147 15.11 9.90 25.94
CA VAL A 147 15.26 8.77 26.87
C VAL A 147 16.67 8.76 27.51
N GLU A 148 17.71 9.17 26.77
CA GLU A 148 19.06 9.34 27.32
C GLU A 148 19.11 10.46 28.38
N ALA A 149 18.38 11.57 28.18
CA ALA A 149 18.29 12.65 29.14
C ALA A 149 17.40 12.30 30.34
N HIS A 150 16.37 11.48 30.13
CA HIS A 150 15.32 11.10 31.07
C HIS A 150 15.07 9.59 31.03
N PRO A 151 15.96 8.75 31.65
CA PRO A 151 15.87 7.29 31.56
C PRO A 151 14.56 6.71 32.11
N GLU A 152 13.86 7.43 32.98
CA GLU A 152 12.52 7.05 33.47
C GLU A 152 11.49 6.95 32.35
N LEU A 153 11.66 7.66 31.23
CA LEU A 153 10.76 7.61 30.07
C LEU A 153 10.89 6.32 29.25
N ALA A 154 11.80 5.42 29.60
CA ALA A 154 11.90 4.14 28.92
C ALA A 154 10.70 3.22 29.12
N THR A 155 9.79 3.54 30.06
CA THR A 155 8.57 2.78 30.36
C THR A 155 7.33 3.66 30.26
N ILE A 156 6.17 3.02 30.03
CA ILE A 156 4.90 3.76 29.93
C ILE A 156 4.54 4.43 31.26
N GLU A 157 4.86 3.81 32.40
CA GLU A 157 4.62 4.39 33.72
C GLU A 157 5.43 5.67 33.90
N GLY A 158 6.68 5.67 33.46
CA GLY A 158 7.55 6.86 33.51
C GLY A 158 7.04 7.98 32.60
N VAL A 159 6.56 7.65 31.40
CA VAL A 159 5.93 8.60 30.48
C VAL A 159 4.67 9.21 31.09
N MET A 160 3.81 8.39 31.67
CA MET A 160 2.56 8.84 32.31
C MET A 160 2.80 9.68 33.57
N ALA A 161 3.89 9.43 34.28
CA ALA A 161 4.27 10.21 35.45
C ALA A 161 4.87 11.59 35.12
N ASN A 162 5.36 11.76 33.86
CA ASN A 162 6.07 12.96 33.39
C ASN A 162 5.53 13.43 32.03
N PRO A 163 4.22 13.71 31.86
CA PRO A 163 3.62 14.02 30.59
C PRO A 163 4.22 15.27 29.92
N GLU A 164 4.72 16.23 30.68
CA GLU A 164 5.38 17.43 30.17
C GLU A 164 6.69 17.14 29.47
N LEU A 165 7.45 16.13 29.91
CA LEU A 165 8.72 15.74 29.29
C LEU A 165 8.51 15.16 27.89
N VAL A 166 7.34 14.59 27.60
CA VAL A 166 7.00 14.04 26.29
C VAL A 166 6.14 14.98 25.44
N GLY A 167 6.03 16.26 25.84
CA GLY A 167 5.26 17.29 25.14
C GLY A 167 3.76 17.22 25.39
N GLY A 168 3.29 16.39 26.32
CA GLY A 168 1.87 16.26 26.71
C GLY A 168 0.96 15.75 25.60
N MET A 169 1.51 15.07 24.57
CA MET A 169 0.76 14.63 23.40
C MET A 169 1.24 13.24 22.92
N PHE A 170 0.27 12.42 22.57
CA PHE A 170 0.49 11.13 21.88
C PHE A 170 0.08 11.26 20.40
N ASN A 171 1.02 11.04 19.50
CA ASN A 171 0.82 11.07 18.05
C ASN A 171 0.31 9.69 17.59
N ASN A 172 -0.97 9.61 17.24
CA ASN A 172 -1.65 8.36 16.93
C ASN A 172 -1.75 8.12 15.42
N CYS A 173 -2.01 6.86 15.04
CA CYS A 173 -2.22 6.42 13.67
C CYS A 173 -3.36 7.16 12.97
N PRO A 174 -3.30 7.27 11.63
CA PRO A 174 -4.43 7.71 10.80
C PRO A 174 -5.65 6.81 10.94
N ASP A 175 -6.82 7.36 10.66
CA ASP A 175 -8.03 6.57 10.46
C ASP A 175 -7.86 5.62 9.25
N GLY A 176 -8.50 4.44 9.31
CA GLY A 176 -8.39 3.42 8.28
C GLY A 176 -7.22 2.44 8.46
N TRP A 177 -6.21 2.81 9.25
CA TRP A 177 -5.13 1.91 9.61
C TRP A 177 -5.54 1.01 10.79
N GLY A 178 -5.14 -0.27 10.74
CA GLY A 178 -5.46 -1.21 11.81
C GLY A 178 -4.85 -0.83 13.16
N CYS A 179 -3.64 -0.24 13.18
CA CYS A 179 -3.00 0.24 14.40
C CYS A 179 -3.82 1.30 15.14
N ARG A 180 -4.70 2.05 14.44
CA ARG A 180 -5.58 3.02 15.08
C ARG A 180 -6.50 2.35 16.11
N ILE A 181 -7.10 1.23 15.75
CA ILE A 181 -7.98 0.48 16.65
C ILE A 181 -7.20 -0.07 17.85
N VAL A 182 -6.04 -0.66 17.60
CA VAL A 182 -5.17 -1.17 18.67
C VAL A 182 -4.75 -0.07 19.62
N ASN A 183 -4.28 1.06 19.10
CA ASN A 183 -3.85 2.19 19.92
C ASN A 183 -5.00 2.81 20.72
N ASP A 184 -6.18 3.01 20.13
CA ASP A 184 -7.33 3.58 20.84
C ASP A 184 -7.72 2.68 22.04
N ASN A 185 -7.60 1.36 21.90
CA ASN A 185 -7.80 0.42 23.00
C ASN A 185 -6.67 0.50 24.04
N MET A 186 -5.41 0.60 23.62
CA MET A 186 -4.25 0.72 24.49
C MET A 186 -4.28 2.05 25.27
N ILE A 187 -4.64 3.16 24.60
CA ILE A 187 -4.83 4.49 25.24
C ILE A 187 -5.85 4.41 26.37
N ARG A 188 -6.98 3.72 26.14
CA ARG A 188 -8.00 3.49 27.17
C ARG A 188 -7.50 2.57 28.29
N ALA A 189 -6.77 1.50 27.93
CA ALA A 189 -6.25 0.53 28.89
C ALA A 189 -5.24 1.15 29.87
N PHE A 190 -4.41 2.07 29.41
CA PHE A 190 -3.46 2.82 30.23
C PHE A 190 -4.08 4.04 30.91
N ASN A 191 -5.31 4.44 30.59
CA ASN A 191 -5.89 5.72 30.98
C ASN A 191 -4.98 6.91 30.62
N LEU A 192 -4.41 6.88 29.40
CA LEU A 192 -3.35 7.81 28.99
C LEU A 192 -3.78 9.28 29.09
N GLU A 193 -5.03 9.60 28.72
CA GLU A 193 -5.56 10.97 28.78
C GLU A 193 -5.72 11.48 30.22
N GLU A 194 -6.00 10.59 31.19
CA GLU A 194 -6.09 10.93 32.58
C GLU A 194 -4.73 11.31 33.20
N SER A 195 -3.62 10.84 32.61
CA SER A 195 -2.26 11.24 32.95
C SER A 195 -1.88 12.65 32.46
N GLY A 196 -2.74 13.31 31.67
CA GLY A 196 -2.49 14.62 31.09
C GLY A 196 -1.94 14.61 29.65
N ILE A 197 -1.81 13.44 29.03
CA ILE A 197 -1.35 13.27 27.65
C ILE A 197 -2.57 13.32 26.71
N LYS A 198 -2.61 14.31 25.82
CA LYS A 198 -3.65 14.44 24.81
C LYS A 198 -3.37 13.54 23.61
N VAL A 199 -4.39 12.96 23.03
CA VAL A 199 -4.27 12.14 21.81
C VAL A 199 -4.45 13.02 20.58
N PHE A 200 -3.49 12.98 19.68
CA PHE A 200 -3.57 13.64 18.37
C PHE A 200 -3.61 12.59 17.25
N ASN A 201 -4.74 12.53 16.56
CA ASN A 201 -4.95 11.61 15.45
C ASN A 201 -4.51 12.25 14.15
N HIS A 202 -3.49 11.69 13.53
CA HIS A 202 -3.00 12.19 12.25
C HIS A 202 -3.95 11.84 11.10
N GLY A 203 -4.08 12.74 10.12
CA GLY A 203 -4.91 12.52 8.94
C GLY A 203 -4.26 11.61 7.87
N SER A 204 -2.94 11.34 7.99
CA SER A 204 -2.21 10.47 7.07
C SER A 204 -0.88 10.01 7.68
N GLY A 205 -0.29 8.95 7.14
CA GLY A 205 1.06 8.51 7.50
C GLY A 205 2.12 9.58 7.22
N GLN A 206 1.93 10.40 6.18
CA GLN A 206 2.83 11.51 5.86
C GLN A 206 2.81 12.59 6.96
N THR A 207 1.64 12.95 7.49
CA THR A 207 1.57 13.95 8.58
C THR A 207 2.16 13.40 9.88
N LEU A 208 1.98 12.11 10.17
CA LEU A 208 2.61 11.43 11.31
C LEU A 208 4.15 11.44 11.16
N ALA A 209 4.68 11.06 9.99
CA ALA A 209 6.11 11.10 9.69
C ALA A 209 6.70 12.51 9.79
N THR A 210 5.98 13.51 9.28
CA THR A 210 6.42 14.91 9.31
C THR A 210 6.46 15.44 10.76
N SER A 211 5.51 15.06 11.61
CA SER A 211 5.52 15.46 13.01
C SER A 211 6.75 14.94 13.75
N MET A 212 7.10 13.67 13.54
CA MET A 212 8.31 13.06 14.11
C MET A 212 9.57 13.76 13.59
N ALA A 213 9.67 13.99 12.28
CA ALA A 213 10.82 14.62 11.66
C ALA A 213 11.02 16.05 12.15
N ALA A 214 9.95 16.84 12.28
CA ALA A 214 10.01 18.20 12.77
C ALA A 214 10.48 18.27 14.23
N ALA A 215 9.92 17.44 15.10
CA ALA A 215 10.33 17.35 16.50
C ALA A 215 11.80 16.93 16.61
N TYR A 216 12.22 15.91 15.87
CA TYR A 216 13.60 15.41 15.91
C TYR A 216 14.61 16.47 15.45
N GLN A 217 14.32 17.20 14.36
CA GLN A 217 15.18 18.27 13.86
C GLN A 217 15.31 19.48 14.79
N SER A 218 14.30 19.72 15.63
CA SER A 218 14.26 20.82 16.59
C SER A 218 14.68 20.40 17.99
N GLU A 219 15.04 19.12 18.18
CA GLU A 219 15.33 18.51 19.50
C GLU A 219 14.15 18.69 20.50
N GLU A 220 12.92 18.70 19.95
CA GLU A 220 11.69 18.85 20.74
C GLU A 220 11.13 17.46 21.13
N PRO A 221 10.35 17.35 22.20
CA PRO A 221 9.69 16.10 22.56
C PRO A 221 8.74 15.61 21.47
N TRP A 222 8.75 14.29 21.25
CA TRP A 222 7.76 13.61 20.44
C TRP A 222 7.44 12.26 21.09
N PHE A 223 6.17 11.94 21.27
CA PHE A 223 5.71 10.65 21.75
C PHE A 223 4.58 10.17 20.86
N GLY A 224 4.65 8.92 20.39
CA GLY A 224 3.61 8.38 19.53
C GLY A 224 3.85 6.97 19.04
N TYR A 225 2.87 6.46 18.31
CA TYR A 225 2.99 5.21 17.58
C TYR A 225 3.85 5.40 16.33
N TYR A 226 4.72 4.41 16.07
CA TYR A 226 5.38 4.29 14.79
C TYR A 226 5.73 2.83 14.50
N TRP A 227 6.20 2.59 13.26
CA TRP A 227 6.54 1.25 12.79
C TRP A 227 7.79 1.26 11.90
N GLY A 228 8.38 0.06 11.69
CA GLY A 228 9.49 -0.16 10.75
C GLY A 228 9.27 -1.41 9.89
N PRO A 229 9.81 -1.41 8.66
CA PRO A 229 10.77 -0.45 8.10
C PRO A 229 10.10 0.80 7.51
N THR A 230 10.65 1.97 7.83
CA THR A 230 10.23 3.26 7.26
C THR A 230 11.42 4.21 7.14
N THR A 231 11.32 5.22 6.29
CA THR A 231 12.34 6.26 6.16
C THR A 231 12.62 6.99 7.49
N PRO A 232 11.63 7.44 8.28
CA PRO A 232 11.90 8.08 9.57
C PRO A 232 12.67 7.18 10.54
N MET A 233 12.29 5.91 10.67
CA MET A 233 12.96 4.95 11.56
C MET A 233 14.40 4.62 11.10
N GLY A 234 14.69 4.78 9.82
CA GLY A 234 16.05 4.65 9.29
C GLY A 234 16.91 5.90 9.48
N LYS A 235 16.29 7.09 9.66
CA LYS A 235 16.98 8.38 9.77
C LYS A 235 17.14 8.86 11.20
N PHE A 236 16.16 8.60 12.05
CA PHE A 236 16.07 9.13 13.40
C PHE A 236 16.30 8.02 14.41
N ALA A 237 17.17 8.27 15.37
CA ALA A 237 17.37 7.36 16.50
C ALA A 237 16.14 7.46 17.43
N MET A 238 15.32 6.42 17.40
CA MET A 238 14.09 6.32 18.20
C MET A 238 14.21 5.15 19.16
N THR A 239 13.74 5.33 20.38
CA THR A 239 13.67 4.30 21.41
C THR A 239 12.24 3.86 21.62
N SER A 240 11.98 2.56 21.45
CA SER A 240 10.69 1.96 21.83
C SER A 240 10.55 1.96 23.34
N ILE A 241 9.44 2.45 23.86
CA ILE A 241 9.16 2.38 25.29
C ILE A 241 8.61 1.02 25.67
N ASP A 242 8.89 0.59 26.89
CA ASP A 242 8.34 -0.64 27.45
C ASP A 242 6.86 -0.42 27.83
N LEU A 243 5.97 -1.19 27.20
CA LEU A 243 4.52 -1.19 27.43
C LEU A 243 4.08 -2.36 28.29
N GLY A 244 5.02 -3.08 28.92
CA GLY A 244 4.76 -4.30 29.67
C GLY A 244 4.83 -5.57 28.83
N GLU A 245 4.36 -6.68 29.38
CA GLU A 245 4.42 -7.97 28.73
C GLU A 245 3.44 -8.06 27.54
N TYR A 246 3.83 -8.84 26.53
CA TYR A 246 2.94 -9.21 25.43
C TYR A 246 2.01 -10.34 25.88
N ASP A 247 0.70 -10.10 25.75
CA ASP A 247 -0.33 -11.11 25.90
C ASP A 247 -1.13 -11.24 24.60
N LYS A 248 -1.08 -12.42 23.99
CA LYS A 248 -1.68 -12.69 22.69
C LYS A 248 -3.19 -12.46 22.67
N ASP A 249 -3.89 -12.88 23.72
CA ASP A 249 -5.36 -12.81 23.76
C ASP A 249 -5.83 -11.37 24.01
N ILE A 250 -5.09 -10.64 24.82
CA ILE A 250 -5.32 -9.19 25.06
C ILE A 250 -5.04 -8.43 23.76
N HIS A 251 -3.90 -8.65 23.12
CA HIS A 251 -3.57 -7.98 21.87
C HIS A 251 -4.61 -8.27 20.79
N GLN A 252 -5.08 -9.52 20.69
CA GLN A 252 -6.15 -9.90 19.76
C GLN A 252 -7.47 -9.18 20.07
N ALA A 253 -7.85 -9.08 21.35
CA ALA A 253 -9.03 -8.32 21.75
C ALA A 253 -8.90 -6.83 21.38
N ASN A 254 -7.72 -6.26 21.56
CA ASN A 254 -7.46 -4.84 21.23
C ASN A 254 -7.52 -4.52 19.73
N GLN A 255 -7.55 -5.52 18.85
CA GLN A 255 -7.80 -5.33 17.42
C GLN A 255 -9.29 -5.09 17.08
N ASN A 256 -10.19 -5.18 18.06
CA ASN A 256 -11.62 -4.95 17.88
C ASN A 256 -12.01 -3.61 18.50
N ALA A 257 -12.58 -2.71 17.69
CA ALA A 257 -12.98 -1.36 18.13
C ALA A 257 -14.02 -1.37 19.28
N ASP A 258 -14.86 -2.41 19.32
CA ASP A 258 -15.94 -2.56 20.32
C ASP A 258 -15.49 -3.27 21.60
N THR A 259 -14.17 -3.48 21.81
CA THR A 259 -13.67 -4.14 23.03
C THR A 259 -14.07 -3.37 24.29
N PRO A 260 -14.88 -3.95 25.17
CA PRO A 260 -15.48 -3.21 26.31
C PRO A 260 -14.38 -3.10 27.34
N ASN A 261 -13.66 -3.08 27.91
CA ASN A 261 -12.64 -2.95 28.94
C ASN A 261 -11.28 -3.46 28.45
N PRO A 262 -10.68 -2.74 27.50
CA PRO A 262 -9.38 -3.14 26.94
C PRO A 262 -8.33 -3.22 28.04
N LYS A 263 -7.33 -4.09 27.83
CA LYS A 263 -6.20 -4.25 28.74
C LYS A 263 -4.90 -3.93 27.99
N ALA A 264 -3.87 -3.56 28.75
CA ALA A 264 -2.56 -3.31 28.20
C ALA A 264 -1.87 -4.59 27.74
N SER A 265 -1.18 -4.51 26.62
CA SER A 265 -0.29 -5.53 26.08
C SER A 265 0.73 -4.86 25.18
N SER A 266 1.99 -5.26 25.20
CA SER A 266 2.93 -4.76 24.21
C SER A 266 2.63 -5.30 22.80
N PHE A 267 3.29 -4.73 21.79
CA PHE A 267 3.19 -5.18 20.40
C PHE A 267 4.05 -6.44 20.18
N PRO A 268 3.53 -7.46 19.45
CA PRO A 268 4.34 -8.60 19.02
C PRO A 268 5.22 -8.24 17.82
N ALA A 269 6.10 -9.15 17.44
CA ALA A 269 6.67 -9.14 16.09
C ALA A 269 5.52 -9.15 15.07
N ALA A 270 5.62 -8.34 14.03
CA ALA A 270 4.55 -8.13 13.07
C ALA A 270 4.79 -8.96 11.79
N PRO A 271 4.07 -10.10 11.59
CA PRO A 271 4.02 -10.74 10.30
C PRO A 271 3.30 -9.82 9.29
N ILE A 272 3.91 -9.68 8.12
CA ILE A 272 3.40 -8.84 7.04
C ILE A 272 3.28 -9.74 5.82
N VAL A 273 2.05 -9.96 5.35
CA VAL A 273 1.79 -11.03 4.40
C VAL A 273 1.17 -10.52 3.09
N THR A 274 1.31 -11.33 2.05
CA THR A 274 0.49 -11.25 0.84
C THR A 274 -0.59 -12.31 0.90
N VAL A 275 -1.83 -11.91 0.64
CA VAL A 275 -2.97 -12.82 0.48
C VAL A 275 -3.63 -12.60 -0.88
N VAL A 276 -4.24 -13.65 -1.39
CA VAL A 276 -5.07 -13.61 -2.60
C VAL A 276 -6.44 -14.18 -2.33
N THR A 277 -7.43 -13.77 -3.12
CA THR A 277 -8.74 -14.42 -3.09
C THR A 277 -8.62 -15.86 -3.61
N LYS A 278 -9.45 -16.75 -3.08
CA LYS A 278 -9.50 -18.15 -3.54
C LYS A 278 -9.80 -18.28 -5.03
N ASP A 279 -10.65 -17.40 -5.53
CA ASP A 279 -11.07 -17.44 -6.93
C ASP A 279 -9.94 -16.97 -7.84
N PHE A 280 -9.21 -15.93 -7.46
CA PHE A 280 -8.01 -15.49 -8.16
C PHE A 280 -6.95 -16.59 -8.21
N MET A 281 -6.66 -17.26 -7.08
CA MET A 281 -5.69 -18.35 -7.03
C MET A 281 -6.01 -19.49 -8.00
N LYS A 282 -7.31 -19.79 -8.20
CA LYS A 282 -7.74 -20.83 -9.16
C LYS A 282 -7.66 -20.35 -10.61
N ALA A 283 -8.02 -19.10 -10.85
CA ALA A 283 -8.03 -18.53 -12.20
C ALA A 283 -6.62 -18.22 -12.72
N ASN A 284 -5.73 -17.77 -11.82
CA ASN A 284 -4.39 -17.28 -12.16
C ASN A 284 -3.30 -17.96 -11.31
N PRO A 285 -3.14 -19.30 -11.37
CA PRO A 285 -2.20 -20.03 -10.52
C PRO A 285 -0.74 -19.59 -10.72
N GLU A 286 -0.36 -19.20 -11.92
CA GLU A 286 0.99 -18.73 -12.26
C GLU A 286 1.30 -17.38 -11.59
N ILE A 287 0.33 -16.48 -11.53
CA ILE A 287 0.48 -15.20 -10.84
C ILE A 287 0.46 -15.39 -9.32
N ALA A 288 -0.36 -16.31 -8.82
CA ALA A 288 -0.33 -16.69 -7.41
C ALA A 288 1.03 -17.28 -7.00
N GLU A 289 1.66 -18.08 -7.88
CA GLU A 289 3.03 -18.57 -7.67
C GLU A 289 4.05 -17.44 -7.66
N LEU A 290 4.01 -16.50 -8.63
CA LEU A 290 4.82 -15.29 -8.59
C LEU A 290 4.67 -14.58 -7.25
N MET A 291 3.43 -14.28 -6.83
CA MET A 291 3.17 -13.53 -5.60
C MET A 291 3.56 -14.30 -4.33
N SER A 292 3.62 -15.63 -4.37
CA SER A 292 4.13 -16.44 -3.25
C SER A 292 5.64 -16.37 -3.08
N ASN A 293 6.35 -15.94 -4.12
CA ASN A 293 7.80 -15.76 -4.11
C ASN A 293 8.23 -14.31 -3.83
N VAL A 294 7.33 -13.34 -4.03
CA VAL A 294 7.65 -11.92 -3.78
C VAL A 294 7.86 -11.69 -2.30
N THR A 295 9.11 -11.61 -1.88
CA THR A 295 9.50 -11.33 -0.49
C THR A 295 10.75 -10.46 -0.46
N PHE A 296 10.72 -9.43 0.37
CA PHE A 296 11.84 -8.52 0.58
C PHE A 296 12.48 -8.78 1.94
N LYS A 297 13.80 -8.75 2.00
CA LYS A 297 14.45 -8.59 3.31
C LYS A 297 14.12 -7.19 3.84
N THR A 298 13.74 -7.11 5.11
CA THR A 298 13.45 -5.83 5.78
C THR A 298 14.60 -4.83 5.63
N SER A 299 15.87 -5.32 5.65
CA SER A 299 17.04 -4.48 5.40
C SER A 299 17.10 -3.94 3.97
N THR A 300 16.72 -4.73 2.96
CA THR A 300 16.65 -4.27 1.57
C THR A 300 15.55 -3.23 1.40
N MET A 301 14.38 -3.43 2.02
CA MET A 301 13.31 -2.44 2.00
C MET A 301 13.74 -1.13 2.67
N SER A 302 14.45 -1.19 3.80
CA SER A 302 15.00 0.01 4.45
C SER A 302 15.97 0.78 3.55
N GLN A 303 16.82 0.08 2.78
CA GLN A 303 17.72 0.71 1.81
C GLN A 303 16.95 1.36 0.66
N LEU A 304 15.91 0.70 0.14
CA LEU A 304 15.04 1.26 -0.90
C LEU A 304 14.29 2.51 -0.45
N LEU A 305 13.75 2.49 0.75
CA LEU A 305 13.08 3.64 1.35
C LEU A 305 14.05 4.83 1.51
N SER A 306 15.26 4.55 1.96
CA SER A 306 16.32 5.57 2.08
C SER A 306 16.72 6.12 0.72
N TRP A 307 16.86 5.26 -0.30
CA TRP A 307 17.17 5.68 -1.66
C TRP A 307 16.04 6.52 -2.26
N LYS A 308 14.77 6.06 -2.11
CA LYS A 308 13.59 6.80 -2.58
C LYS A 308 13.55 8.20 -2.02
N ASP A 309 13.74 8.36 -0.72
CA ASP A 309 13.73 9.64 -0.04
C ASP A 309 14.90 10.56 -0.48
N ALA A 310 16.14 10.01 -0.54
CA ALA A 310 17.32 10.77 -0.94
C ALA A 310 17.25 11.29 -2.38
N ASN A 311 16.51 10.61 -3.26
CA ASN A 311 16.33 10.97 -4.65
C ASN A 311 14.98 11.67 -4.93
N ASN A 312 14.15 11.87 -3.92
CA ASN A 312 12.76 12.36 -4.07
C ASN A 312 12.00 11.59 -5.16
N ALA A 313 12.22 10.26 -5.17
CA ALA A 313 11.71 9.37 -6.20
C ALA A 313 10.29 8.88 -5.90
N SER A 314 9.54 8.52 -6.94
CA SER A 314 8.26 7.82 -6.80
C SER A 314 8.47 6.35 -6.39
N SER A 315 7.40 5.66 -6.02
CA SER A 315 7.45 4.23 -5.71
C SER A 315 7.74 3.39 -6.94
N GLU A 316 7.29 3.81 -8.12
CA GLU A 316 7.57 3.18 -9.41
C GLU A 316 9.06 3.34 -9.78
N GLU A 317 9.65 4.53 -9.55
CA GLU A 317 11.08 4.74 -9.74
C GLU A 317 11.92 3.89 -8.78
N ALA A 318 11.49 3.77 -7.52
CA ALA A 318 12.11 2.89 -6.54
C ALA A 318 11.99 1.40 -6.95
N ALA A 319 10.85 0.99 -7.50
CA ALA A 319 10.67 -0.36 -8.04
C ALA A 319 11.62 -0.64 -9.21
N VAL A 320 11.74 0.27 -10.17
CA VAL A 320 12.70 0.14 -11.29
C VAL A 320 14.14 0.12 -10.78
N TYR A 321 14.48 0.97 -9.81
CA TYR A 321 15.80 0.97 -9.18
C TYR A 321 16.10 -0.37 -8.51
N PHE A 322 15.15 -0.93 -7.75
CA PHE A 322 15.29 -2.24 -7.12
C PHE A 322 15.53 -3.33 -8.17
N LEU A 323 14.69 -3.40 -9.19
CA LEU A 323 14.76 -4.43 -10.22
C LEU A 323 16.09 -4.37 -11.02
N LYS A 324 16.63 -3.17 -11.25
CA LYS A 324 17.93 -3.01 -11.91
C LYS A 324 19.13 -3.38 -11.04
N ASN A 325 19.07 -3.09 -9.75
CA ASN A 325 20.24 -3.17 -8.88
C ASN A 325 20.25 -4.39 -7.94
N ASN A 326 19.15 -5.17 -7.89
CA ASN A 326 19.01 -6.31 -6.99
C ASN A 326 18.50 -7.56 -7.73
N GLN A 327 19.04 -7.83 -8.93
CA GLN A 327 18.59 -8.95 -9.78
C GLN A 327 18.65 -10.29 -9.05
N ASP A 328 19.67 -10.52 -8.24
CA ASP A 328 19.82 -11.76 -7.45
C ASP A 328 18.68 -11.95 -6.44
N ALA A 329 18.05 -10.87 -5.97
CA ALA A 329 16.95 -10.94 -5.01
C ALA A 329 15.62 -11.36 -5.65
N TRP A 330 15.35 -10.95 -6.89
CA TRP A 330 14.04 -11.16 -7.52
C TRP A 330 14.04 -12.16 -8.70
N SER A 331 15.20 -12.52 -9.27
CA SER A 331 15.24 -13.45 -10.40
C SER A 331 14.66 -14.83 -10.09
N GLY A 332 14.71 -15.23 -8.82
CA GLY A 332 14.08 -16.46 -8.34
C GLY A 332 12.55 -16.37 -8.12
N TRP A 333 11.95 -15.18 -8.25
CA TRP A 333 10.52 -14.99 -8.04
C TRP A 333 9.68 -15.33 -9.28
N ILE A 334 10.30 -15.27 -10.45
CA ILE A 334 9.66 -15.36 -11.77
C ILE A 334 10.12 -16.60 -12.52
N ASN A 335 9.31 -17.04 -13.48
CA ASN A 335 9.67 -18.14 -14.35
C ASN A 335 10.71 -17.73 -15.43
N GLU A 336 11.24 -18.72 -16.17
CA GLU A 336 12.28 -18.52 -17.17
C GLU A 336 11.83 -17.58 -18.31
N ALA A 337 10.58 -17.71 -18.78
CA ALA A 337 10.04 -16.88 -19.86
C ALA A 337 9.91 -15.40 -19.44
N ALA A 338 9.46 -15.13 -18.22
CA ALA A 338 9.40 -13.79 -17.66
C ALA A 338 10.81 -13.23 -17.41
N THR A 339 11.76 -14.06 -16.97
CA THR A 339 13.17 -13.67 -16.79
C THR A 339 13.79 -13.17 -18.10
N GLU A 340 13.55 -13.87 -19.22
CA GLU A 340 14.05 -13.46 -20.54
C GLU A 340 13.50 -12.09 -20.96
N LYS A 341 12.19 -11.89 -20.84
CA LYS A 341 11.53 -10.60 -21.13
C LYS A 341 12.08 -9.45 -20.29
N LEU A 342 12.15 -9.65 -18.98
CA LEU A 342 12.59 -8.61 -18.04
C LEU A 342 14.08 -8.30 -18.16
N SER A 343 14.92 -9.30 -18.42
CA SER A 343 16.35 -9.09 -18.65
C SER A 343 16.63 -8.23 -19.90
N ALA A 344 15.74 -8.23 -20.88
CA ALA A 344 15.84 -7.36 -22.05
C ALA A 344 15.45 -5.90 -21.73
N LEU A 345 14.47 -5.70 -20.85
CA LEU A 345 13.92 -4.38 -20.49
C LEU A 345 14.79 -3.63 -19.46
N LEU A 346 15.43 -4.35 -18.54
CA LEU A 346 16.15 -3.78 -17.41
C LEU A 346 17.65 -3.50 -17.66
N LYS A 347 18.11 -3.66 -18.90
CA LYS A 347 19.51 -3.41 -19.33
C LYS A 347 19.89 -1.92 -19.23
#